data_b36c17bb1ec20d619dab482bd1403629
#
_entry.id   b36c17bb1ec20d619dab482bd1403629
#
_cell.length_a   1.000
_cell.length_b   1.000
_cell.length_c   1.000
_cell.angle_alpha   90.00
_cell.angle_beta   90.00
_cell.angle_gamma   90.00
#
_symmetry.space_group_name_H-M   'P 1'
#
loop_
_entity.id
_entity.type
_entity.pdbx_description
1 polymer ?
#
loop_
_entity_poly.entity_id
_entity_poly.type
_entity_poly.pdbx_seq_one_letter_code
_entity_poly.pdbx_strand_id
1 'polypeptide(L)'
;MVRQAQKWLNTTYKNRPGFGSVSEDGQTGWETIHGLIRALQIELGITETANNFGAGTQTRFTARWPQGIKEQDPGDTSTSNVYAIIQCALWCKGYSTGSNITTHFYGGTGSAIKDLKTDIGIGGDSTVTVGIMKALLTMDQFVLLFRRGGRVAVRKVQQKLNRDYGDYVGIVPTDGVYEREMNKALIQVLQAIEGFTPAEATGNFGAGTRSRLKVITASNARSHPTWVWFASVMLTCNGYPASVSSEWSEATEHLEKFQREYALPVSGKVDRTTWMSLLTSKGDPDRPCVACDTRFEITDEFLAKLKSDGYKIVGRYLTEPGQDQKKPEDYFKAIRPGELERIVKGGMKFFPIFQENSRQLSDFTPENGARHAREVQVCCPEARRTTYNHLFCCRYGRL
;
A
#
# COMPACT_ATOMS: atom_id res chain seq x y z
N MET A 1 -19.59 23.37 0.36
CA MET A 1 -19.61 22.50 -0.83
C MET A 1 -20.04 21.07 -0.47
N VAL A 2 -19.31 20.29 0.36
CA VAL A 2 -19.69 18.90 0.67
C VAL A 2 -21.08 18.77 1.29
N ARG A 3 -21.42 19.60 2.29
CA ARG A 3 -22.79 19.62 2.86
C ARG A 3 -23.86 19.96 1.82
N GLN A 4 -23.59 20.79 0.83
CA GLN A 4 -24.52 21.06 -0.27
C GLN A 4 -24.70 19.83 -1.16
N ALA A 5 -23.62 19.08 -1.43
CA ALA A 5 -23.68 17.81 -2.15
C ALA A 5 -24.53 16.77 -1.41
N GLN A 6 -24.33 16.64 -0.09
CA GLN A 6 -25.12 15.74 0.77
C GLN A 6 -26.62 16.12 0.77
N LYS A 7 -26.92 17.44 0.90
CA LYS A 7 -28.30 17.94 0.80
C LYS A 7 -28.94 17.67 -0.56
N TRP A 8 -28.19 17.91 -1.64
CA TRP A 8 -28.67 17.64 -2.98
C TRP A 8 -28.99 16.15 -3.18
N LEU A 9 -28.10 15.26 -2.73
CA LEU A 9 -28.32 13.82 -2.77
C LEU A 9 -29.60 13.41 -2.04
N ASN A 10 -29.79 13.89 -0.81
CA ASN A 10 -31.00 13.59 -0.03
C ASN A 10 -32.27 14.16 -0.70
N THR A 11 -32.21 15.41 -1.16
CA THR A 11 -33.35 16.04 -1.81
C THR A 11 -33.78 15.30 -3.09
N THR A 12 -32.82 14.84 -3.87
CA THR A 12 -33.05 14.22 -5.18
C THR A 12 -33.41 12.74 -5.08
N TYR A 13 -32.77 12.00 -4.13
CA TYR A 13 -32.82 10.54 -4.15
C TYR A 13 -33.41 9.88 -2.90
N LYS A 14 -33.67 10.60 -1.80
CA LYS A 14 -34.15 10.02 -0.53
C LYS A 14 -35.38 9.07 -0.72
N ASN A 15 -36.28 9.42 -1.63
CA ASN A 15 -37.48 8.64 -1.89
C ASN A 15 -37.30 7.63 -3.05
N ARG A 16 -36.12 7.51 -3.59
CA ARG A 16 -35.82 6.53 -4.67
C ARG A 16 -35.45 5.19 -4.04
N PRO A 17 -36.07 4.08 -4.51
CA PRO A 17 -35.70 2.75 -4.05
C PRO A 17 -34.20 2.51 -4.20
N GLY A 18 -33.58 1.89 -3.18
CA GLY A 18 -32.16 1.57 -3.16
C GLY A 18 -31.20 2.72 -2.76
N PHE A 19 -31.67 3.97 -2.58
CA PHE A 19 -30.78 5.07 -2.18
C PHE A 19 -30.50 5.11 -0.68
N GLY A 20 -31.55 5.11 0.16
CA GLY A 20 -31.44 5.38 1.59
C GLY A 20 -31.28 6.89 1.89
N SER A 21 -30.27 7.22 2.71
CA SER A 21 -29.93 8.62 3.04
C SER A 21 -28.44 8.77 3.25
N VAL A 22 -27.94 10.02 3.32
CA VAL A 22 -26.57 10.38 3.71
C VAL A 22 -26.63 11.47 4.78
N SER A 23 -25.69 11.43 5.73
CA SER A 23 -25.55 12.47 6.76
C SER A 23 -25.12 13.79 6.14
N GLU A 24 -25.70 14.91 6.59
CA GLU A 24 -25.41 16.25 6.08
C GLU A 24 -24.39 16.99 6.96
N ASP A 25 -23.30 16.29 7.33
CA ASP A 25 -22.26 16.76 8.23
C ASP A 25 -21.23 17.69 7.57
N GLY A 26 -21.18 17.72 6.24
CA GLY A 26 -20.24 18.51 5.46
C GLY A 26 -18.85 17.86 5.36
N GLN A 27 -18.72 16.58 5.73
CA GLN A 27 -17.47 15.83 5.64
C GLN A 27 -17.54 14.82 4.50
N THR A 28 -16.44 14.66 3.78
CA THR A 28 -16.32 13.57 2.82
C THR A 28 -15.99 12.29 3.58
N GLY A 29 -16.90 11.33 3.54
CA GLY A 29 -16.73 10.02 4.13
C GLY A 29 -17.31 8.93 3.22
N TRP A 30 -17.12 7.66 3.59
CA TRP A 30 -17.67 6.53 2.83
C TRP A 30 -19.18 6.62 2.65
N GLU A 31 -19.92 7.15 3.63
CA GLU A 31 -21.36 7.32 3.52
C GLU A 31 -21.75 8.23 2.35
N THR A 32 -21.07 9.37 2.19
CA THR A 32 -21.28 10.30 1.07
C THR A 32 -20.89 9.67 -0.27
N ILE A 33 -19.74 8.99 -0.33
CA ILE A 33 -19.27 8.30 -1.54
C ILE A 33 -20.23 7.17 -1.92
N HIS A 34 -20.69 6.36 -0.97
CA HIS A 34 -21.69 5.33 -1.21
C HIS A 34 -23.02 5.92 -1.71
N GLY A 35 -23.43 7.07 -1.17
CA GLY A 35 -24.60 7.80 -1.67
C GLY A 35 -24.45 8.22 -3.13
N LEU A 36 -23.30 8.76 -3.51
CA LEU A 36 -22.99 9.12 -4.90
C LEU A 36 -22.99 7.91 -5.83
N ILE A 37 -22.43 6.76 -5.37
CA ILE A 37 -22.44 5.51 -6.14
C ILE A 37 -23.87 5.04 -6.37
N ARG A 38 -24.69 4.97 -5.32
CA ARG A 38 -26.11 4.56 -5.44
C ARG A 38 -26.91 5.51 -6.32
N ALA A 39 -26.68 6.83 -6.20
CA ALA A 39 -27.31 7.82 -7.08
C ALA A 39 -26.97 7.57 -8.56
N LEU A 40 -25.70 7.34 -8.87
CA LEU A 40 -25.27 6.99 -10.23
C LEU A 40 -25.92 5.68 -10.71
N GLN A 41 -25.98 4.66 -9.87
CA GLN A 41 -26.60 3.38 -10.21
C GLN A 41 -28.10 3.54 -10.53
N ILE A 42 -28.81 4.37 -9.78
CA ILE A 42 -30.22 4.71 -10.06
C ILE A 42 -30.36 5.39 -11.44
N GLU A 43 -29.49 6.36 -11.74
CA GLU A 43 -29.48 7.04 -13.05
C GLU A 43 -29.13 6.10 -14.21
N LEU A 44 -28.38 5.04 -13.93
CA LEU A 44 -28.07 3.95 -14.88
C LEU A 44 -29.17 2.89 -14.97
N GLY A 45 -30.28 3.04 -14.24
CA GLY A 45 -31.40 2.08 -14.24
C GLY A 45 -31.07 0.77 -13.51
N ILE A 46 -30.15 0.81 -12.54
CA ILE A 46 -29.83 -0.34 -11.66
C ILE A 46 -30.82 -0.30 -10.49
N THR A 47 -31.66 -1.33 -10.37
CA THR A 47 -32.64 -1.45 -9.29
C THR A 47 -32.06 -1.95 -7.98
N GLU A 48 -31.12 -2.91 -8.07
CA GLU A 48 -30.38 -3.46 -6.94
C GLU A 48 -29.08 -2.67 -6.76
N THR A 49 -29.17 -1.53 -6.07
CA THR A 49 -28.01 -0.67 -5.85
C THR A 49 -27.06 -1.27 -4.80
N ALA A 50 -25.77 -0.93 -4.90
CA ALA A 50 -24.73 -1.38 -3.99
C ALA A 50 -23.75 -0.24 -3.66
N ASN A 51 -22.99 -0.38 -2.58
CA ASN A 51 -21.99 0.61 -2.13
C ASN A 51 -20.64 0.50 -2.88
N ASN A 52 -20.64 -0.06 -4.09
CA ASN A 52 -19.43 -0.21 -4.88
C ASN A 52 -19.64 0.14 -6.35
N PHE A 53 -18.58 0.62 -6.99
CA PHE A 53 -18.54 0.84 -8.43
C PHE A 53 -18.02 -0.44 -9.12
N GLY A 54 -18.85 -1.50 -9.07
CA GLY A 54 -18.50 -2.83 -9.57
C GLY A 54 -18.63 -2.98 -11.09
N ALA A 55 -18.40 -4.19 -11.58
CA ALA A 55 -18.44 -4.52 -13.03
C ALA A 55 -19.77 -4.16 -13.68
N GLY A 56 -20.91 -4.42 -13.01
CA GLY A 56 -22.24 -4.09 -13.53
C GLY A 56 -22.43 -2.58 -13.73
N THR A 57 -21.96 -1.74 -12.79
CA THR A 57 -21.99 -0.29 -12.93
C THR A 57 -21.10 0.17 -14.08
N GLN A 58 -19.88 -0.39 -14.19
CA GLN A 58 -18.95 -0.07 -15.28
C GLN A 58 -19.54 -0.42 -16.65
N THR A 59 -20.11 -1.61 -16.79
CA THR A 59 -20.73 -2.06 -18.04
C THR A 59 -21.86 -1.13 -18.47
N ARG A 60 -22.77 -0.78 -17.55
CA ARG A 60 -23.89 0.12 -17.87
C ARG A 60 -23.44 1.55 -18.16
N PHE A 61 -22.42 2.05 -17.43
CA PHE A 61 -21.82 3.35 -17.72
C PHE A 61 -21.22 3.38 -19.12
N THR A 62 -20.40 2.39 -19.46
CA THR A 62 -19.74 2.30 -20.77
C THR A 62 -20.74 2.10 -21.91
N ALA A 63 -21.80 1.32 -21.70
CA ALA A 63 -22.85 1.15 -22.70
C ALA A 63 -23.60 2.46 -22.98
N ARG A 64 -23.83 3.30 -21.94
CA ARG A 64 -24.53 4.58 -22.11
C ARG A 64 -23.61 5.68 -22.64
N TRP A 65 -22.33 5.69 -22.27
CA TRP A 65 -21.32 6.66 -22.70
C TRP A 65 -20.04 5.97 -23.14
N PRO A 66 -20.01 5.35 -24.33
CA PRO A 66 -18.85 4.59 -24.81
C PRO A 66 -17.58 5.46 -24.96
N GLN A 67 -17.76 6.75 -25.22
CA GLN A 67 -16.68 7.72 -25.34
C GLN A 67 -16.49 8.58 -24.06
N GLY A 68 -17.17 8.21 -22.96
CA GLY A 68 -17.24 9.03 -21.76
C GLY A 68 -18.27 10.17 -21.86
N ILE A 69 -18.45 10.87 -20.75
CA ILE A 69 -19.34 12.04 -20.66
C ILE A 69 -18.51 13.28 -21.02
N LYS A 70 -18.97 14.05 -22.00
CA LYS A 70 -18.31 15.25 -22.48
C LYS A 70 -18.96 16.51 -21.90
N GLU A 71 -18.20 17.58 -21.86
CA GLU A 71 -18.71 18.93 -21.61
C GLU A 71 -19.76 19.29 -22.68
N GLN A 72 -20.82 19.97 -22.27
CA GLN A 72 -21.91 20.37 -23.15
C GLN A 72 -21.44 21.49 -24.09
N ASP A 73 -21.86 21.42 -25.34
CA ASP A 73 -21.60 22.47 -26.30
C ASP A 73 -22.32 23.77 -25.91
N PRO A 74 -21.79 24.94 -26.31
CA PRO A 74 -22.46 26.20 -26.09
C PRO A 74 -23.90 26.21 -26.66
N GLY A 75 -24.88 26.44 -25.77
CA GLY A 75 -26.31 26.43 -26.13
C GLY A 75 -27.03 25.10 -25.91
N ASP A 76 -26.31 24.01 -25.56
CA ASP A 76 -26.98 22.80 -25.09
C ASP A 76 -27.57 23.02 -23.68
N THR A 77 -28.87 23.02 -23.58
CA THR A 77 -29.65 23.21 -22.34
C THR A 77 -30.16 21.90 -21.75
N SER A 78 -29.71 20.75 -22.28
CA SER A 78 -30.12 19.46 -21.74
C SER A 78 -29.65 19.30 -20.29
N THR A 79 -30.43 18.62 -19.48
CA THR A 79 -30.16 18.42 -18.06
C THR A 79 -29.93 16.95 -17.71
N SER A 80 -29.04 16.67 -16.76
CA SER A 80 -28.84 15.32 -16.24
C SER A 80 -28.40 15.36 -14.78
N ASN A 81 -29.01 14.54 -13.95
CA ASN A 81 -28.52 14.33 -12.58
C ASN A 81 -27.11 13.74 -12.54
N VAL A 82 -26.66 13.05 -13.58
CA VAL A 82 -25.29 12.54 -13.67
C VAL A 82 -24.26 13.67 -13.67
N TYR A 83 -24.58 14.82 -14.27
CA TYR A 83 -23.71 16.01 -14.22
C TYR A 83 -23.59 16.56 -12.79
N ALA A 84 -24.71 16.60 -12.07
CA ALA A 84 -24.71 17.00 -10.67
C ALA A 84 -23.97 15.99 -9.77
N ILE A 85 -24.06 14.69 -10.05
CA ILE A 85 -23.28 13.64 -9.35
C ILE A 85 -21.78 13.88 -9.57
N ILE A 86 -21.34 14.19 -10.79
CA ILE A 86 -19.94 14.52 -11.10
C ILE A 86 -19.49 15.75 -10.30
N GLN A 87 -20.29 16.82 -10.26
CA GLN A 87 -19.98 18.04 -9.49
C GLN A 87 -19.88 17.75 -8.00
N CYS A 88 -20.82 17.00 -7.43
CA CYS A 88 -20.79 16.58 -6.02
C CYS A 88 -19.53 15.76 -5.71
N ALA A 89 -19.16 14.82 -6.59
CA ALA A 89 -17.98 13.99 -6.42
C ALA A 89 -16.68 14.83 -6.51
N LEU A 90 -16.59 15.78 -7.42
CA LEU A 90 -15.50 16.74 -7.52
C LEU A 90 -15.36 17.58 -6.24
N TRP A 91 -16.47 18.07 -5.68
CA TRP A 91 -16.46 18.79 -4.41
C TRP A 91 -15.97 17.92 -3.24
N CYS A 92 -16.37 16.65 -3.21
CA CYS A 92 -15.88 15.69 -2.23
C CYS A 92 -14.35 15.44 -2.36
N LYS A 93 -13.80 15.63 -3.56
CA LYS A 93 -12.35 15.54 -3.84
C LYS A 93 -11.61 16.87 -3.66
N GLY A 94 -12.32 17.98 -3.37
CA GLY A 94 -11.72 19.31 -3.20
C GLY A 94 -11.60 20.13 -4.47
N TYR A 95 -12.15 19.67 -5.61
CA TYR A 95 -12.16 20.43 -6.86
C TYR A 95 -13.42 21.27 -6.97
N SER A 96 -13.28 22.57 -7.18
CA SER A 96 -14.40 23.49 -7.30
C SER A 96 -14.99 23.50 -8.72
N THR A 97 -16.29 23.32 -8.83
CA THR A 97 -17.03 23.42 -10.10
C THR A 97 -17.83 24.72 -10.21
N GLY A 98 -17.68 25.62 -9.23
CA GLY A 98 -18.49 26.81 -9.02
C GLY A 98 -19.19 26.81 -7.65
N SER A 99 -20.12 27.74 -7.44
CA SER A 99 -20.81 27.93 -6.15
C SER A 99 -22.03 27.04 -5.95
N ASN A 100 -22.62 26.51 -7.02
CA ASN A 100 -23.87 25.77 -7.00
C ASN A 100 -23.76 24.45 -7.76
N ILE A 101 -24.51 23.44 -7.29
CA ILE A 101 -24.74 22.21 -8.03
C ILE A 101 -25.76 22.50 -9.12
N THR A 102 -25.45 22.08 -10.34
CA THR A 102 -26.35 22.22 -11.49
C THR A 102 -26.52 20.86 -12.18
N THR A 103 -27.55 20.73 -12.98
CA THR A 103 -27.78 19.56 -13.83
C THR A 103 -27.15 19.72 -15.23
N HIS A 104 -26.16 20.62 -15.34
CA HIS A 104 -25.43 20.91 -16.58
C HIS A 104 -23.94 20.66 -16.43
N PHE A 105 -23.28 20.26 -17.51
CA PHE A 105 -21.84 20.06 -17.55
C PHE A 105 -21.17 21.15 -18.38
N TYR A 106 -20.96 22.33 -17.78
CA TYR A 106 -20.33 23.47 -18.41
C TYR A 106 -18.89 23.70 -17.93
N GLY A 107 -18.22 24.73 -18.44
CA GLY A 107 -16.81 25.04 -18.29
C GLY A 107 -16.25 24.98 -16.86
N GLY A 108 -17.02 25.35 -15.82
CA GLY A 108 -16.58 25.21 -14.44
C GLY A 108 -16.36 23.75 -14.02
N THR A 109 -17.26 22.86 -14.42
CA THR A 109 -17.12 21.41 -14.21
C THR A 109 -16.01 20.85 -15.11
N GLY A 110 -15.94 21.31 -16.36
CA GLY A 110 -14.90 20.92 -17.30
C GLY A 110 -13.48 21.27 -16.80
N SER A 111 -13.30 22.48 -16.27
CA SER A 111 -12.04 22.90 -15.65
C SER A 111 -11.66 22.02 -14.47
N ALA A 112 -12.59 21.72 -13.58
CA ALA A 112 -12.35 20.84 -12.42
C ALA A 112 -11.95 19.42 -12.83
N ILE A 113 -12.50 18.89 -13.94
CA ILE A 113 -12.08 17.59 -14.50
C ILE A 113 -10.66 17.66 -15.06
N LYS A 114 -10.28 18.75 -15.75
CA LYS A 114 -8.92 18.94 -16.27
C LYS A 114 -7.90 19.03 -15.12
N ASP A 115 -8.24 19.75 -14.04
CA ASP A 115 -7.40 19.84 -12.85
C ASP A 115 -7.22 18.47 -12.19
N LEU A 116 -8.30 17.72 -12.00
CA LEU A 116 -8.25 16.35 -11.51
C LEU A 116 -7.36 15.45 -12.37
N LYS A 117 -7.52 15.49 -13.71
CA LYS A 117 -6.69 14.71 -14.64
C LYS A 117 -5.22 15.10 -14.59
N THR A 118 -4.92 16.39 -14.40
CA THR A 118 -3.57 16.90 -14.20
C THR A 118 -2.96 16.33 -12.92
N ASP A 119 -3.72 16.34 -11.84
CA ASP A 119 -3.28 15.76 -10.56
C ASP A 119 -3.10 14.24 -10.65
N ILE A 120 -3.97 13.53 -11.36
CA ILE A 120 -3.84 12.10 -11.69
C ILE A 120 -2.59 11.83 -12.55
N GLY A 121 -2.13 12.82 -13.34
CA GLY A 121 -0.94 12.70 -14.18
C GLY A 121 -1.23 12.23 -15.63
N ILE A 122 -2.49 12.19 -16.05
CA ILE A 122 -2.90 11.79 -17.42
C ILE A 122 -3.20 12.98 -18.33
N GLY A 123 -3.48 14.17 -17.75
CA GLY A 123 -3.83 15.37 -18.52
C GLY A 123 -5.06 15.20 -19.41
N GLY A 124 -5.14 16.04 -20.44
CA GLY A 124 -6.16 15.90 -21.49
C GLY A 124 -7.38 16.80 -21.34
N ASP A 125 -8.46 16.39 -22.00
CA ASP A 125 -9.73 17.12 -22.08
C ASP A 125 -10.60 16.96 -20.81
N SER A 126 -11.82 17.54 -20.83
CA SER A 126 -12.81 17.46 -19.75
C SER A 126 -13.66 16.18 -19.80
N THR A 127 -13.39 15.21 -20.66
CA THR A 127 -14.18 13.99 -20.78
C THR A 127 -14.10 13.13 -19.53
N VAL A 128 -15.24 12.74 -18.97
CA VAL A 128 -15.35 11.83 -17.83
C VAL A 128 -15.51 10.40 -18.35
N THR A 129 -14.40 9.68 -18.50
CA THR A 129 -14.41 8.25 -18.84
C THR A 129 -14.90 7.39 -17.67
N VAL A 130 -15.17 6.10 -17.90
CA VAL A 130 -15.54 5.16 -16.83
C VAL A 130 -14.45 5.10 -15.73
N GLY A 131 -13.17 5.18 -16.10
CA GLY A 131 -12.05 5.22 -15.16
C GLY A 131 -12.05 6.49 -14.30
N ILE A 132 -12.28 7.67 -14.92
CA ILE A 132 -12.40 8.94 -14.18
C ILE A 132 -13.62 8.93 -13.27
N MET A 133 -14.77 8.43 -13.76
CA MET A 133 -15.97 8.33 -12.92
C MET A 133 -15.74 7.41 -11.71
N LYS A 134 -15.06 6.28 -11.92
CA LYS A 134 -14.68 5.37 -10.83
C LYS A 134 -13.74 6.07 -9.83
N ALA A 135 -12.72 6.79 -10.31
CA ALA A 135 -11.78 7.53 -9.46
C ALA A 135 -12.47 8.63 -8.63
N LEU A 136 -13.45 9.32 -9.20
CA LEU A 136 -14.28 10.30 -8.49
C LEU A 136 -15.07 9.65 -7.33
N LEU A 137 -15.52 8.43 -7.50
CA LEU A 137 -16.40 7.70 -6.57
C LEU A 137 -15.63 6.74 -5.64
N THR A 138 -14.41 7.10 -5.25
CA THR A 138 -13.58 6.43 -4.25
C THR A 138 -13.21 7.40 -3.12
N MET A 139 -12.52 6.91 -2.09
CA MET A 139 -11.86 7.77 -1.08
C MET A 139 -10.42 8.13 -1.44
N ASP A 140 -9.94 7.69 -2.59
CA ASP A 140 -8.58 7.97 -3.08
C ASP A 140 -8.33 9.48 -3.21
N GLN A 141 -7.10 9.89 -2.92
CA GLN A 141 -6.68 11.29 -3.02
C GLN A 141 -5.71 11.47 -4.19
N PHE A 142 -5.85 12.59 -4.89
CA PHE A 142 -5.01 12.93 -6.03
C PHE A 142 -4.13 14.16 -5.77
N VAL A 143 -4.11 14.60 -4.52
CA VAL A 143 -3.23 15.66 -4.02
C VAL A 143 -2.22 15.09 -3.04
N LEU A 144 -1.03 15.68 -2.99
CA LEU A 144 0.06 15.21 -2.14
C LEU A 144 -0.28 15.30 -0.65
N LEU A 145 -0.24 14.19 0.06
CA LEU A 145 -0.58 14.09 1.48
C LEU A 145 0.67 14.14 2.37
N PHE A 146 1.34 15.29 2.47
CA PHE A 146 2.54 15.46 3.31
C PHE A 146 2.35 15.00 4.76
N ARG A 147 1.19 15.29 5.35
CA ARG A 147 0.89 14.92 6.75
C ARG A 147 0.73 13.42 6.97
N ARG A 148 0.59 12.64 5.91
CA ARG A 148 0.52 11.17 5.95
C ARG A 148 1.78 10.51 5.38
N GLY A 149 2.89 11.25 5.32
CA GLY A 149 4.15 10.72 4.79
C GLY A 149 4.24 10.70 3.27
N GLY A 150 3.35 11.41 2.57
CA GLY A 150 3.38 11.55 1.12
C GLY A 150 4.65 12.24 0.64
N ARG A 151 5.30 11.65 -0.38
CA ARG A 151 6.55 12.12 -0.97
C ARG A 151 6.35 12.50 -2.43
N VAL A 152 6.94 13.64 -2.83
CA VAL A 152 6.87 14.14 -4.22
C VAL A 152 7.38 13.11 -5.23
N ALA A 153 8.48 12.42 -4.91
CA ALA A 153 9.04 11.41 -5.78
C ALA A 153 8.09 10.22 -6.00
N VAL A 154 7.40 9.75 -4.95
CA VAL A 154 6.40 8.69 -5.05
C VAL A 154 5.19 9.16 -5.85
N ARG A 155 4.72 10.41 -5.64
CA ARG A 155 3.63 10.98 -6.44
C ARG A 155 3.96 10.99 -7.94
N LYS A 156 5.19 11.39 -8.31
CA LYS A 156 5.63 11.34 -9.71
C LYS A 156 5.60 9.92 -10.29
N VAL A 157 5.95 8.93 -9.48
CA VAL A 157 5.82 7.51 -9.88
C VAL A 157 4.35 7.17 -10.09
N GLN A 158 3.46 7.47 -9.13
CA GLN A 158 2.02 7.21 -9.22
C GLN A 158 1.43 7.85 -10.50
N GLN A 159 1.76 9.11 -10.78
CA GLN A 159 1.34 9.80 -12.00
C GLN A 159 1.86 9.12 -13.28
N LYS A 160 3.10 8.61 -13.27
CA LYS A 160 3.64 7.85 -14.40
C LYS A 160 2.93 6.52 -14.58
N LEU A 161 2.58 5.81 -13.48
CA LEU A 161 1.81 4.57 -13.58
C LEU A 161 0.44 4.81 -14.21
N ASN A 162 -0.26 5.85 -13.81
CA ASN A 162 -1.57 6.22 -14.39
C ASN A 162 -1.48 6.52 -15.89
N ARG A 163 -0.43 7.20 -16.32
CA ARG A 163 -0.23 7.60 -17.72
C ARG A 163 0.21 6.43 -18.59
N ASP A 164 1.22 5.67 -18.13
CA ASP A 164 1.94 4.72 -18.98
C ASP A 164 1.46 3.27 -18.81
N TYR A 165 0.81 2.96 -17.70
CA TYR A 165 0.35 1.61 -17.33
C TYR A 165 -1.13 1.56 -16.93
N GLY A 166 -1.92 2.57 -17.31
CA GLY A 166 -3.34 2.65 -16.95
C GLY A 166 -4.16 1.42 -17.28
N ASP A 167 -3.85 0.73 -18.38
CA ASP A 167 -4.53 -0.52 -18.79
C ASP A 167 -4.30 -1.68 -17.79
N TYR A 168 -3.18 -1.64 -17.06
CA TYR A 168 -2.81 -2.66 -16.06
C TYR A 168 -3.29 -2.31 -14.66
N VAL A 169 -3.09 -1.06 -14.24
CA VAL A 169 -3.30 -0.64 -12.86
C VAL A 169 -4.61 0.13 -12.64
N GLY A 170 -5.25 0.58 -13.71
CA GLY A 170 -6.34 1.55 -13.64
C GLY A 170 -5.83 2.93 -13.25
N ILE A 171 -6.61 3.66 -12.45
CA ILE A 171 -6.19 4.93 -11.86
C ILE A 171 -5.82 4.68 -10.40
N VAL A 172 -4.55 4.83 -10.07
CA VAL A 172 -4.05 4.77 -8.68
C VAL A 172 -4.04 6.17 -8.06
N PRO A 173 -4.18 6.29 -6.73
CA PRO A 173 -4.03 7.56 -6.02
C PRO A 173 -2.68 8.22 -6.34
N THR A 174 -2.65 9.56 -6.35
CA THR A 174 -1.43 10.34 -6.56
C THR A 174 -1.09 11.19 -5.34
N ASP A 175 -1.26 10.58 -4.18
CA ASP A 175 -1.09 11.19 -2.86
C ASP A 175 0.36 11.18 -2.35
N GLY A 176 1.26 10.51 -3.08
CA GLY A 176 2.67 10.37 -2.72
C GLY A 176 2.94 9.33 -1.64
N VAL A 177 1.94 8.55 -1.22
CA VAL A 177 2.09 7.53 -0.17
C VAL A 177 2.33 6.16 -0.80
N TYR A 178 3.28 5.40 -0.25
CA TYR A 178 3.55 4.03 -0.66
C TYR A 178 2.88 3.06 0.31
N GLU A 179 1.72 2.57 -0.07
CA GLU A 179 0.90 1.64 0.69
C GLU A 179 0.63 0.36 -0.10
N ARG A 180 -0.19 -0.53 0.48
CA ARG A 180 -0.50 -1.84 -0.08
C ARG A 180 -1.05 -1.79 -1.51
N GLU A 181 -1.97 -0.86 -1.79
CA GLU A 181 -2.56 -0.75 -3.14
C GLU A 181 -1.53 -0.26 -4.15
N MET A 182 -0.66 0.69 -3.75
CA MET A 182 0.45 1.11 -4.59
C MET A 182 1.44 -0.03 -4.85
N ASN A 183 1.75 -0.85 -3.84
CA ASN A 183 2.60 -2.03 -4.03
C ASN A 183 1.98 -3.04 -4.98
N LYS A 184 0.67 -3.28 -4.88
CA LYS A 184 -0.07 -4.13 -5.82
C LYS A 184 0.02 -3.60 -7.25
N ALA A 185 -0.19 -2.29 -7.44
CA ALA A 185 -0.03 -1.65 -8.75
C ALA A 185 1.40 -1.82 -9.30
N LEU A 186 2.42 -1.67 -8.46
CA LEU A 186 3.81 -1.89 -8.87
C LEU A 186 4.08 -3.35 -9.26
N ILE A 187 3.46 -4.33 -8.60
CA ILE A 187 3.55 -5.73 -9.03
C ILE A 187 2.87 -5.93 -10.39
N GLN A 188 1.73 -5.27 -10.65
CA GLN A 188 1.10 -5.31 -11.98
C GLN A 188 1.99 -4.67 -13.06
N VAL A 189 2.69 -3.58 -12.73
CA VAL A 189 3.68 -2.97 -13.64
C VAL A 189 4.86 -3.90 -13.90
N LEU A 190 5.36 -4.58 -12.87
CA LEU A 190 6.38 -5.63 -13.06
C LEU A 190 5.88 -6.72 -14.01
N GLN A 191 4.66 -7.21 -13.80
CA GLN A 191 4.04 -8.21 -14.67
C GLN A 191 3.91 -7.70 -16.12
N ALA A 192 3.56 -6.42 -16.33
CA ALA A 192 3.59 -5.80 -17.65
C ALA A 192 5.00 -5.82 -18.27
N ILE A 193 6.03 -5.48 -17.50
CA ILE A 193 7.45 -5.52 -17.93
C ILE A 193 7.88 -6.95 -18.26
N GLU A 194 7.34 -7.93 -17.57
CA GLU A 194 7.56 -9.37 -17.82
C GLU A 194 6.78 -9.92 -19.01
N GLY A 195 5.91 -9.12 -19.65
CA GLY A 195 5.13 -9.47 -20.81
C GLY A 195 3.81 -10.19 -20.52
N PHE A 196 3.27 -10.06 -19.32
CA PHE A 196 1.88 -10.46 -19.05
C PHE A 196 0.90 -9.47 -19.69
N THR A 197 -0.26 -9.97 -20.13
CA THR A 197 -1.36 -9.11 -20.56
C THR A 197 -2.04 -8.42 -19.37
N PRO A 198 -2.81 -7.34 -19.57
CA PRO A 198 -3.58 -6.71 -18.50
C PRO A 198 -4.50 -7.67 -17.73
N ALA A 199 -5.08 -8.65 -18.40
CA ALA A 199 -5.94 -9.65 -17.78
C ALA A 199 -5.17 -10.64 -16.89
N GLU A 200 -3.90 -10.92 -17.22
CA GLU A 200 -3.02 -11.83 -16.48
C GLU A 200 -2.28 -11.12 -15.33
N ALA A 201 -2.13 -9.82 -15.40
CA ALA A 201 -1.43 -9.01 -14.41
C ALA A 201 -2.29 -8.81 -13.14
N THR A 202 -2.30 -9.80 -12.28
CA THR A 202 -3.17 -9.84 -11.08
C THR A 202 -2.71 -8.96 -9.93
N GLY A 203 -1.46 -8.49 -9.95
CA GLY A 203 -0.83 -7.80 -8.82
C GLY A 203 -0.44 -8.75 -7.67
N ASN A 204 -0.50 -10.06 -7.88
CA ASN A 204 -0.02 -11.06 -6.94
C ASN A 204 1.40 -11.50 -7.32
N PHE A 205 2.32 -11.45 -6.38
CA PHE A 205 3.71 -11.86 -6.59
C PHE A 205 3.83 -13.39 -6.43
N GLY A 206 3.39 -14.12 -7.45
CA GLY A 206 3.36 -15.58 -7.48
C GLY A 206 4.60 -16.23 -8.15
N ALA A 207 4.55 -17.54 -8.33
CA ALA A 207 5.63 -18.30 -8.95
C ALA A 207 5.91 -17.84 -10.41
N GLY A 208 4.86 -17.54 -11.18
CA GLY A 208 4.98 -17.04 -12.56
C GLY A 208 5.79 -15.74 -12.64
N THR A 209 5.48 -14.75 -11.79
CA THR A 209 6.23 -13.50 -11.66
C THR A 209 7.67 -13.77 -11.22
N ARG A 210 7.87 -14.59 -10.17
CA ARG A 210 9.21 -14.91 -9.66
C ARG A 210 10.12 -15.57 -10.70
N SER A 211 9.57 -16.42 -11.55
CA SER A 211 10.36 -17.14 -12.57
C SER A 211 10.83 -16.24 -13.72
N ARG A 212 10.20 -15.09 -13.94
CA ARG A 212 10.52 -14.15 -15.02
C ARG A 212 11.42 -12.99 -14.57
N LEU A 213 11.74 -12.90 -13.27
CA LEU A 213 12.65 -11.88 -12.77
C LEU A 213 14.01 -11.93 -13.47
N LYS A 214 14.47 -10.78 -13.94
CA LYS A 214 15.78 -10.63 -14.57
C LYS A 214 16.83 -10.14 -13.56
N VAL A 215 18.03 -10.69 -13.66
CA VAL A 215 19.19 -10.13 -12.96
C VAL A 215 19.70 -8.95 -13.76
N ILE A 216 19.69 -7.75 -13.17
CA ILE A 216 20.17 -6.52 -13.78
C ILE A 216 21.49 -6.14 -13.15
N THR A 217 22.46 -5.83 -14.00
CA THR A 217 23.83 -5.46 -13.64
C THR A 217 24.27 -4.26 -14.48
N ALA A 218 25.33 -3.59 -14.09
CA ALA A 218 25.92 -2.51 -14.90
C ALA A 218 26.23 -2.93 -16.36
N SER A 219 26.60 -4.19 -16.58
CA SER A 219 26.97 -4.68 -17.91
C SER A 219 25.78 -4.92 -18.84
N ASN A 220 24.60 -5.26 -18.32
CA ASN A 220 23.40 -5.52 -19.12
C ASN A 220 22.31 -4.44 -19.01
N ALA A 221 22.52 -3.44 -18.19
CA ALA A 221 21.53 -2.38 -17.92
C ALA A 221 21.05 -1.67 -19.18
N ARG A 222 21.96 -1.35 -20.11
CA ARG A 222 21.64 -0.69 -21.37
C ARG A 222 20.67 -1.50 -22.24
N SER A 223 20.68 -2.81 -22.14
CA SER A 223 19.75 -3.69 -22.86
C SER A 223 18.40 -3.83 -22.16
N HIS A 224 18.27 -3.32 -20.93
CA HIS A 224 17.08 -3.48 -20.09
C HIS A 224 16.66 -2.17 -19.40
N PRO A 225 16.45 -1.05 -20.14
CA PRO A 225 16.23 0.27 -19.54
C PRO A 225 14.94 0.32 -18.70
N THR A 226 13.90 -0.43 -19.08
CA THR A 226 12.65 -0.49 -18.32
C THR A 226 12.83 -1.18 -16.96
N TRP A 227 13.66 -2.23 -16.89
CA TRP A 227 14.00 -2.90 -15.65
C TRP A 227 14.84 -2.00 -14.72
N VAL A 228 15.77 -1.23 -15.30
CA VAL A 228 16.56 -0.23 -14.56
C VAL A 228 15.65 0.83 -13.97
N TRP A 229 14.76 1.39 -14.80
CA TRP A 229 13.75 2.33 -14.32
C TRP A 229 12.91 1.73 -13.18
N PHE A 230 12.45 0.49 -13.32
CA PHE A 230 11.63 -0.15 -12.30
C PHE A 230 12.41 -0.38 -10.99
N ALA A 231 13.71 -0.69 -11.06
CA ALA A 231 14.57 -0.78 -9.89
C ALA A 231 14.67 0.57 -9.14
N SER A 232 14.83 1.68 -9.87
CA SER A 232 14.86 3.02 -9.28
C SER A 232 13.53 3.41 -8.64
N VAL A 233 12.41 3.03 -9.26
CA VAL A 233 11.05 3.19 -8.68
C VAL A 233 10.94 2.46 -7.36
N MET A 234 11.37 1.20 -7.32
CA MET A 234 11.27 0.38 -6.12
C MET A 234 12.17 0.88 -4.99
N LEU A 235 13.39 1.32 -5.28
CA LEU A 235 14.27 1.98 -4.30
C LEU A 235 13.61 3.24 -3.75
N THR A 236 13.08 4.10 -4.62
CA THR A 236 12.38 5.33 -4.22
C THR A 236 11.18 5.03 -3.32
N CYS A 237 10.36 4.04 -3.67
CA CYS A 237 9.21 3.63 -2.86
C CYS A 237 9.61 3.08 -1.49
N ASN A 238 10.74 2.37 -1.41
CA ASN A 238 11.28 1.83 -0.16
C ASN A 238 12.09 2.86 0.68
N GLY A 239 12.09 4.15 0.30
CA GLY A 239 12.71 5.21 1.10
C GLY A 239 14.15 5.54 0.73
N TYR A 240 14.67 4.96 -0.32
CA TYR A 240 15.99 5.26 -0.88
C TYR A 240 15.79 6.24 -2.04
N PRO A 241 16.16 7.53 -1.90
CA PRO A 241 15.85 8.57 -2.88
C PRO A 241 16.76 8.47 -4.10
N ALA A 242 16.62 7.39 -4.86
CA ALA A 242 17.26 7.28 -6.17
C ALA A 242 16.56 8.21 -7.17
N SER A 243 17.30 8.70 -8.14
CA SER A 243 16.69 9.34 -9.31
C SER A 243 15.84 8.30 -10.05
N VAL A 244 14.56 8.59 -10.28
CA VAL A 244 13.68 7.68 -11.04
C VAL A 244 14.10 7.77 -12.51
N SER A 245 15.03 6.92 -12.91
CA SER A 245 15.76 6.97 -14.17
C SER A 245 15.94 5.59 -14.78
N SER A 246 16.16 5.53 -16.08
CA SER A 246 16.60 4.33 -16.81
C SER A 246 18.12 4.22 -16.92
N GLU A 247 18.87 5.22 -16.43
CA GLU A 247 20.31 5.20 -16.39
C GLU A 247 20.82 4.45 -15.14
N TRP A 248 21.68 3.45 -15.33
CA TRP A 248 22.10 2.56 -14.26
C TRP A 248 22.74 3.26 -13.07
N SER A 249 23.66 4.19 -13.32
CA SER A 249 24.36 4.91 -12.26
C SER A 249 23.42 5.72 -11.35
N GLU A 250 22.43 6.36 -11.94
CA GLU A 250 21.42 7.15 -11.22
C GLU A 250 20.42 6.24 -10.50
N ALA A 251 19.93 5.21 -11.20
CA ALA A 251 18.92 4.29 -10.69
C ALA A 251 19.42 3.47 -9.49
N THR A 252 20.72 3.23 -9.38
CA THR A 252 21.32 2.32 -8.40
C THR A 252 22.18 3.01 -7.36
N GLU A 253 22.17 4.34 -7.30
CA GLU A 253 22.96 5.12 -6.33
C GLU A 253 22.83 4.60 -4.89
N HIS A 254 21.63 4.13 -4.52
CA HIS A 254 21.38 3.63 -3.17
C HIS A 254 21.20 2.11 -3.10
N LEU A 255 21.48 1.37 -4.18
CA LEU A 255 21.26 -0.08 -4.24
C LEU A 255 22.07 -0.84 -3.19
N GLU A 256 23.37 -0.57 -3.10
CA GLU A 256 24.24 -1.23 -2.13
C GLU A 256 23.89 -0.85 -0.68
N LYS A 257 23.46 0.40 -0.45
CA LYS A 257 22.94 0.82 0.84
C LYS A 257 21.70 0.02 1.22
N PHE A 258 20.73 -0.11 0.30
CA PHE A 258 19.54 -0.96 0.49
C PHE A 258 19.94 -2.40 0.83
N GLN A 259 20.83 -3.00 0.02
CA GLN A 259 21.30 -4.38 0.24
C GLN A 259 21.91 -4.55 1.63
N ARG A 260 22.74 -3.60 2.06
CA ARG A 260 23.40 -3.63 3.38
C ARG A 260 22.39 -3.53 4.51
N GLU A 261 21.45 -2.59 4.43
CA GLU A 261 20.44 -2.36 5.47
C GLU A 261 19.41 -3.50 5.57
N TYR A 262 19.16 -4.20 4.46
CA TYR A 262 18.30 -5.39 4.43
C TYR A 262 19.04 -6.72 4.64
N ALA A 263 20.32 -6.64 5.04
CA ALA A 263 21.18 -7.80 5.25
C ALA A 263 21.22 -8.76 4.05
N LEU A 264 21.24 -8.21 2.84
CA LEU A 264 21.42 -8.93 1.59
C LEU A 264 22.89 -8.98 1.20
N PRO A 265 23.32 -9.89 0.30
CA PRO A 265 24.62 -9.79 -0.32
C PRO A 265 24.78 -8.42 -1.01
N VAL A 266 25.82 -7.66 -0.62
CA VAL A 266 26.11 -6.33 -1.20
C VAL A 266 26.83 -6.56 -2.53
N SER A 267 26.05 -6.87 -3.56
CA SER A 267 26.56 -7.28 -4.87
C SER A 267 26.55 -6.14 -5.91
N GLY A 268 25.88 -5.03 -5.61
CA GLY A 268 25.60 -3.97 -6.59
C GLY A 268 24.77 -4.44 -7.79
N LYS A 269 24.09 -5.59 -7.68
CA LYS A 269 23.21 -6.16 -8.72
C LYS A 269 21.78 -6.20 -8.21
N VAL A 270 20.81 -6.02 -9.12
CA VAL A 270 19.41 -6.28 -8.78
C VAL A 270 19.10 -7.72 -9.18
N ASP A 271 19.44 -8.64 -8.31
CA ASP A 271 19.18 -10.06 -8.44
C ASP A 271 17.80 -10.45 -7.86
N ARG A 272 17.45 -11.74 -7.94
CA ARG A 272 16.19 -12.26 -7.43
C ARG A 272 15.96 -11.88 -5.96
N THR A 273 16.94 -12.05 -5.10
CA THR A 273 16.82 -11.76 -3.67
C THR A 273 16.61 -10.28 -3.41
N THR A 274 17.29 -9.43 -4.17
CA THR A 274 17.13 -7.98 -4.14
C THR A 274 15.72 -7.57 -4.61
N TRP A 275 15.26 -8.11 -5.77
CA TRP A 275 13.89 -7.87 -6.25
C TRP A 275 12.84 -8.25 -5.22
N MET A 276 12.95 -9.44 -4.66
CA MET A 276 11.97 -9.92 -3.69
C MET A 276 11.97 -9.09 -2.41
N SER A 277 13.11 -8.57 -1.98
CA SER A 277 13.21 -7.69 -0.81
C SER A 277 12.65 -6.29 -1.08
N LEU A 278 12.75 -5.81 -2.32
CA LEU A 278 12.13 -4.55 -2.75
C LEU A 278 10.60 -4.65 -2.86
N LEU A 279 10.09 -5.79 -3.33
CA LEU A 279 8.68 -5.98 -3.70
C LEU A 279 7.83 -6.58 -2.57
N THR A 280 8.44 -7.35 -1.66
CA THR A 280 7.70 -8.06 -0.62
C THR A 280 8.30 -7.83 0.76
N SER A 281 7.45 -7.68 1.76
CA SER A 281 7.89 -7.53 3.16
C SER A 281 8.59 -8.77 3.73
N LYS A 282 8.38 -9.95 3.12
CA LYS A 282 9.01 -11.21 3.53
C LYS A 282 10.38 -11.44 2.88
N GLY A 283 10.69 -10.71 1.81
CA GLY A 283 11.88 -10.95 1.00
C GLY A 283 11.84 -12.31 0.29
N ASP A 284 13.00 -12.84 -0.09
CA ASP A 284 13.10 -14.16 -0.72
C ASP A 284 12.95 -15.27 0.33
N PRO A 285 11.87 -16.09 0.27
CA PRO A 285 11.70 -17.21 1.20
C PRO A 285 12.76 -18.30 1.02
N ASP A 286 13.37 -18.38 -0.15
CA ASP A 286 14.39 -19.38 -0.48
C ASP A 286 15.83 -18.90 -0.16
N ARG A 287 15.96 -17.68 0.41
CA ARG A 287 17.26 -17.14 0.79
C ARG A 287 17.88 -17.97 1.92
N PRO A 288 19.20 -18.18 1.94
CA PRO A 288 19.85 -18.82 3.06
C PRO A 288 19.57 -18.10 4.37
N CYS A 289 18.96 -18.78 5.33
CA CYS A 289 18.70 -18.27 6.66
C CYS A 289 19.73 -18.83 7.62
N VAL A 290 20.47 -17.93 8.32
CA VAL A 290 21.39 -18.31 9.40
C VAL A 290 20.81 -18.04 10.78
N ALA A 291 19.61 -17.48 10.86
CA ALA A 291 18.90 -17.16 12.09
C ALA A 291 17.49 -17.74 12.05
N CYS A 292 17.05 -18.24 13.18
CA CYS A 292 15.67 -18.68 13.41
C CYS A 292 15.18 -18.20 14.76
N ASP A 293 13.87 -18.27 15.00
CA ASP A 293 13.28 -18.11 16.32
C ASP A 293 12.41 -19.34 16.63
N THR A 294 12.27 -19.61 17.90
CA THR A 294 11.42 -20.70 18.38
C THR A 294 10.82 -20.41 19.73
N ARG A 295 9.63 -20.93 19.97
CA ARG A 295 9.01 -20.97 21.28
C ARG A 295 9.49 -22.13 22.16
N PHE A 296 10.08 -23.14 21.56
CA PHE A 296 10.53 -24.33 22.27
C PHE A 296 11.87 -24.09 22.95
N GLU A 297 12.08 -24.74 24.09
CA GLU A 297 13.37 -24.74 24.78
C GLU A 297 14.48 -25.27 23.86
N ILE A 298 15.62 -24.60 23.87
CA ILE A 298 16.82 -25.06 23.18
C ILE A 298 17.56 -26.04 24.10
N THR A 299 17.24 -27.33 23.96
CA THR A 299 17.97 -28.43 24.58
C THR A 299 19.30 -28.65 23.86
N ASP A 300 20.22 -29.47 24.44
CA ASP A 300 21.49 -29.78 23.76
C ASP A 300 21.27 -30.52 22.44
N GLU A 301 20.29 -31.39 22.37
CA GLU A 301 19.90 -32.08 21.12
C GLU A 301 19.36 -31.10 20.06
N PHE A 302 18.46 -30.19 20.49
CA PHE A 302 17.89 -29.22 19.56
C PHE A 302 18.95 -28.21 19.09
N LEU A 303 19.87 -27.81 19.98
CA LEU A 303 21.03 -26.97 19.63
C LEU A 303 21.91 -27.63 18.58
N ALA A 304 22.22 -28.92 18.78
CA ALA A 304 23.00 -29.69 17.79
C ALA A 304 22.28 -29.75 16.43
N LYS A 305 20.98 -29.97 16.44
CA LYS A 305 20.13 -29.99 15.24
C LYS A 305 20.17 -28.63 14.51
N LEU A 306 19.94 -27.52 15.21
CA LEU A 306 20.00 -26.18 14.63
C LEU A 306 21.35 -25.90 13.98
N LYS A 307 22.45 -26.29 14.63
CA LYS A 307 23.80 -26.14 14.08
C LYS A 307 24.03 -27.00 12.81
N SER A 308 23.53 -28.24 12.83
CA SER A 308 23.61 -29.13 11.65
C SER A 308 22.82 -28.60 10.46
N ASP A 309 21.71 -27.91 10.72
CA ASP A 309 20.87 -27.25 9.71
C ASP A 309 21.45 -25.90 9.24
N GLY A 310 22.62 -25.48 9.76
CA GLY A 310 23.33 -24.27 9.33
C GLY A 310 22.94 -22.99 10.05
N TYR A 311 22.09 -23.06 11.07
CA TYR A 311 21.74 -21.89 11.87
C TYR A 311 22.90 -21.47 12.77
N LYS A 312 23.09 -20.15 12.92
CA LYS A 312 24.14 -19.52 13.72
C LYS A 312 23.58 -18.63 14.83
N ILE A 313 22.31 -18.23 14.70
CA ILE A 313 21.65 -17.28 15.58
C ILE A 313 20.26 -17.83 15.92
N VAL A 314 19.88 -17.82 17.20
CA VAL A 314 18.56 -18.24 17.63
C VAL A 314 17.87 -17.16 18.46
N GLY A 315 16.60 -16.89 18.16
CA GLY A 315 15.73 -16.01 18.92
C GLY A 315 14.89 -16.78 19.92
N ARG A 316 14.82 -16.28 21.17
CA ARG A 316 13.95 -16.82 22.20
C ARG A 316 13.15 -15.72 22.86
N TYR A 317 11.94 -16.06 23.28
CA TYR A 317 11.03 -15.14 23.93
C TYR A 317 11.48 -14.87 25.37
N LEU A 318 11.48 -13.61 25.79
CA LEU A 318 11.87 -13.19 27.13
C LEU A 318 10.76 -13.39 28.16
N THR A 319 9.51 -13.33 27.70
CA THR A 319 8.34 -13.29 28.57
C THR A 319 7.34 -14.38 28.23
N GLU A 320 6.61 -14.79 29.28
CA GLU A 320 5.52 -15.73 29.25
C GLU A 320 4.28 -15.06 29.83
N PRO A 321 3.09 -15.14 29.21
CA PRO A 321 1.87 -14.66 29.81
C PRO A 321 1.62 -15.33 31.17
N GLY A 322 1.46 -14.53 32.24
CA GLY A 322 1.30 -15.05 33.62
C GLY A 322 2.56 -15.74 34.17
N GLN A 323 3.73 -15.30 33.76
CA GLN A 323 5.02 -15.90 34.13
C GLN A 323 5.25 -15.95 35.66
N ASP A 324 4.78 -14.97 36.38
CA ASP A 324 4.81 -14.87 37.84
C ASP A 324 3.99 -15.96 38.57
N GLN A 325 3.06 -16.59 37.87
CA GLN A 325 2.19 -17.66 38.35
C GLN A 325 2.57 -19.04 37.82
N LYS A 326 3.66 -19.14 37.05
CA LYS A 326 4.11 -20.38 36.41
C LYS A 326 5.51 -20.75 36.85
N LYS A 327 5.77 -22.06 36.92
CA LYS A 327 7.14 -22.55 37.05
C LYS A 327 7.86 -22.53 35.71
N PRO A 328 9.20 -22.37 35.67
CA PRO A 328 9.95 -22.34 34.41
C PRO A 328 9.73 -23.56 33.51
N GLU A 329 9.54 -24.73 34.08
CA GLU A 329 9.24 -25.98 33.36
C GLU A 329 7.92 -25.93 32.63
N ASP A 330 6.97 -25.10 33.08
CA ASP A 330 5.63 -24.93 32.50
C ASP A 330 5.55 -23.79 31.46
N TYR A 331 6.66 -23.12 31.18
CA TYR A 331 6.67 -22.03 30.19
C TYR A 331 6.38 -22.54 28.80
N PHE A 332 5.40 -21.90 28.16
CA PHE A 332 5.03 -22.22 26.78
C PHE A 332 6.02 -21.67 25.75
N LYS A 333 6.57 -20.47 26.00
CA LYS A 333 7.45 -19.81 25.04
C LYS A 333 8.66 -19.11 25.65
N ALA A 334 8.63 -18.71 26.92
CA ALA A 334 9.71 -17.96 27.52
C ALA A 334 10.99 -18.80 27.66
N ILE A 335 12.12 -18.13 27.56
CA ILE A 335 13.44 -18.71 27.80
C ILE A 335 13.53 -19.24 29.26
N ARG A 336 14.13 -20.40 29.43
CA ARG A 336 14.27 -21.06 30.73
C ARG A 336 15.62 -20.78 31.39
N PRO A 337 15.73 -20.86 32.70
CA PRO A 337 17.01 -20.72 33.40
C PRO A 337 18.09 -21.67 32.82
N GLY A 338 19.29 -21.15 32.58
CA GLY A 338 20.41 -21.91 32.00
C GLY A 338 20.37 -22.10 30.48
N GLU A 339 19.23 -21.81 29.81
CA GLU A 339 19.08 -21.99 28.35
C GLU A 339 19.98 -21.01 27.57
N LEU A 340 20.05 -19.74 28.00
CA LEU A 340 20.91 -18.76 27.36
C LEU A 340 22.41 -19.16 27.44
N GLU A 341 22.83 -19.62 28.57
CA GLU A 341 24.19 -20.11 28.81
C GLU A 341 24.51 -21.31 27.89
N ARG A 342 23.57 -22.25 27.73
CA ARG A 342 23.66 -23.40 26.82
C ARG A 342 23.83 -22.93 25.36
N ILE A 343 23.00 -21.98 24.91
CA ILE A 343 23.04 -21.44 23.56
C ILE A 343 24.40 -20.82 23.27
N VAL A 344 24.90 -19.96 24.18
CA VAL A 344 26.17 -19.24 24.01
C VAL A 344 27.37 -20.19 24.10
N LYS A 345 27.40 -21.08 25.09
CA LYS A 345 28.45 -22.11 25.22
C LYS A 345 28.45 -23.05 24.00
N GLY A 346 27.29 -23.32 23.42
CA GLY A 346 27.16 -24.08 22.20
C GLY A 346 27.64 -23.35 20.93
N GLY A 347 28.10 -22.11 21.05
CA GLY A 347 28.66 -21.32 19.94
C GLY A 347 27.63 -20.67 19.03
N MET A 348 26.35 -20.60 19.44
CA MET A 348 25.33 -19.83 18.72
C MET A 348 25.18 -18.43 19.30
N LYS A 349 24.82 -17.48 18.45
CA LYS A 349 24.39 -16.15 18.88
C LYS A 349 22.90 -16.17 19.27
N PHE A 350 22.52 -15.24 20.12
CA PHE A 350 21.17 -15.10 20.66
C PHE A 350 20.61 -13.72 20.32
N PHE A 351 19.30 -13.65 20.06
CA PHE A 351 18.56 -12.39 20.08
C PHE A 351 17.26 -12.54 20.91
N PRO A 352 16.96 -11.54 21.75
CA PRO A 352 15.77 -11.57 22.58
C PRO A 352 14.53 -11.19 21.77
N ILE A 353 13.40 -11.85 22.07
CA ILE A 353 12.09 -11.52 21.53
C ILE A 353 11.20 -11.15 22.70
N PHE A 354 10.66 -9.93 22.67
CA PHE A 354 9.62 -9.52 23.59
C PHE A 354 8.28 -9.54 22.88
N GLN A 355 7.29 -10.23 23.44
CA GLN A 355 5.95 -10.32 22.88
C GLN A 355 4.91 -10.36 24.00
N GLU A 356 4.15 -9.30 24.11
CA GLU A 356 2.93 -9.22 24.92
C GLU A 356 1.68 -9.33 24.06
N ASN A 357 0.49 -9.32 24.69
CA ASN A 357 -0.77 -9.30 23.97
C ASN A 357 -0.86 -8.08 23.06
N SER A 358 -1.05 -8.32 21.78
CA SER A 358 -1.13 -7.27 20.74
C SER A 358 -2.26 -7.60 19.75
N ARG A 359 -3.42 -8.02 20.29
CA ARG A 359 -4.57 -8.45 19.47
C ARG A 359 -5.54 -7.33 19.17
N GLN A 360 -5.53 -6.25 19.95
CA GLN A 360 -6.48 -5.14 19.85
C GLN A 360 -5.75 -3.82 19.72
N LEU A 361 -6.34 -2.84 19.02
CA LEU A 361 -5.79 -1.48 18.91
C LEU A 361 -5.57 -0.82 20.28
N SER A 362 -6.40 -1.14 21.25
CA SER A 362 -6.26 -0.69 22.65
C SER A 362 -4.98 -1.16 23.34
N ASP A 363 -4.31 -2.18 22.83
CA ASP A 363 -3.03 -2.65 23.35
C ASP A 363 -1.85 -1.72 22.96
N PHE A 364 -2.03 -0.89 21.93
CA PHE A 364 -1.01 -0.01 21.36
C PHE A 364 -1.17 1.43 21.86
N THR A 365 -0.96 1.64 23.17
CA THR A 365 -0.94 2.97 23.75
C THR A 365 0.48 3.39 24.14
N PRO A 366 0.78 4.71 24.26
CA PRO A 366 2.08 5.18 24.76
C PRO A 366 2.43 4.61 26.14
N GLU A 367 1.44 4.44 27.02
CA GLU A 367 1.60 3.90 28.39
C GLU A 367 2.01 2.44 28.35
N ASN A 368 1.34 1.61 27.50
CA ASN A 368 1.71 0.22 27.29
C ASN A 368 3.10 0.09 26.69
N GLY A 369 3.44 0.93 25.71
CA GLY A 369 4.78 0.97 25.14
C GLY A 369 5.86 1.28 26.16
N ALA A 370 5.63 2.29 27.02
CA ALA A 370 6.56 2.63 28.10
C ALA A 370 6.67 1.51 29.16
N ARG A 371 5.57 0.83 29.49
CA ARG A 371 5.55 -0.31 30.39
C ARG A 371 6.37 -1.46 29.81
N HIS A 372 6.11 -1.87 28.59
CA HIS A 372 6.82 -2.95 27.89
C HIS A 372 8.32 -2.68 27.78
N ALA A 373 8.71 -1.42 27.50
CA ALA A 373 10.14 -1.05 27.46
C ALA A 373 10.82 -1.26 28.83
N ARG A 374 10.16 -0.95 29.96
CA ARG A 374 10.68 -1.21 31.30
C ARG A 374 10.77 -2.71 31.60
N GLU A 375 9.77 -3.47 31.21
CA GLU A 375 9.75 -4.94 31.40
C GLU A 375 10.92 -5.61 30.64
N VAL A 376 11.17 -5.20 29.40
CA VAL A 376 12.34 -5.71 28.63
C VAL A 376 13.66 -5.39 29.33
N GLN A 377 13.80 -4.19 29.91
CA GLN A 377 15.01 -3.80 30.64
C GLN A 377 15.25 -4.65 31.92
N VAL A 378 14.18 -5.10 32.57
CA VAL A 378 14.27 -5.98 33.74
C VAL A 378 14.65 -7.40 33.32
N CYS A 379 14.08 -7.90 32.23
CA CYS A 379 14.37 -9.25 31.72
C CYS A 379 15.79 -9.40 31.14
N CYS A 380 16.44 -8.31 30.73
CA CYS A 380 17.79 -8.30 30.17
C CYS A 380 18.67 -7.27 30.89
N PRO A 381 19.16 -7.51 32.11
CA PRO A 381 20.01 -6.57 32.85
C PRO A 381 21.33 -6.24 32.13
N GLU A 382 21.85 -7.14 31.30
CA GLU A 382 23.09 -6.94 30.52
C GLU A 382 22.89 -6.03 29.30
N ALA A 383 21.68 -5.84 28.81
CA ALA A 383 21.39 -4.87 27.75
C ALA A 383 21.66 -3.41 28.17
N ARG A 384 21.84 -3.15 29.45
CA ARG A 384 22.22 -1.83 29.99
C ARG A 384 23.67 -1.41 29.69
N ARG A 385 24.54 -2.32 29.25
CA ARG A 385 25.99 -2.05 29.11
C ARG A 385 26.49 -1.93 27.67
N THR A 386 25.66 -2.23 26.69
CA THR A 386 26.06 -2.12 25.28
C THR A 386 25.20 -1.10 24.56
N THR A 387 25.78 0.05 24.28
CA THR A 387 25.30 1.04 23.30
C THR A 387 25.36 0.42 21.91
N TYR A 388 24.39 -0.43 21.56
CA TYR A 388 24.18 -0.87 20.20
C TYR A 388 22.86 -0.30 19.69
N ASN A 389 22.96 0.74 18.89
CA ASN A 389 21.88 1.47 18.24
C ASN A 389 21.15 0.68 17.13
N HIS A 390 21.22 -0.63 17.06
CA HIS A 390 20.62 -1.40 15.97
C HIS A 390 20.23 -2.82 16.41
N LEU A 391 19.12 -3.00 17.11
CA LEU A 391 18.46 -4.33 17.15
C LEU A 391 17.11 -4.32 17.91
N PHE A 392 16.20 -3.41 17.55
CA PHE A 392 14.79 -3.61 17.81
C PHE A 392 14.03 -3.63 16.48
N CYS A 393 13.99 -4.78 15.85
CA CYS A 393 13.05 -5.00 14.75
C CYS A 393 11.81 -5.66 15.33
N CYS A 394 10.87 -4.85 15.84
CA CYS A 394 9.50 -5.30 16.06
C CYS A 394 8.87 -5.51 14.69
N ARG A 395 8.93 -6.71 14.16
CA ARG A 395 8.07 -7.08 13.03
C ARG A 395 6.68 -7.34 13.57
N TYR A 396 5.82 -6.35 13.44
CA TYR A 396 4.39 -6.55 13.55
C TYR A 396 3.94 -7.39 12.35
N GLY A 397 3.40 -8.57 12.65
CA GLY A 397 2.59 -9.30 11.70
C GLY A 397 1.38 -8.43 11.36
N ARG A 398 1.22 -8.06 10.11
CA ARG A 398 0.01 -7.40 9.62
C ARG A 398 -1.14 -8.43 9.60
N LEU A 399 -2.26 -8.07 10.21
CA LEU A 399 -3.58 -8.63 9.90
C LEU A 399 -4.01 -8.23 8.51
#